data_a9796a21d83aa4457466e7c08c6df28c
#
_entry.id   a9796a21d83aa4457466e7c08c6df28c
#
_cell.length_a   1.000
_cell.length_b   1.000
_cell.length_c   1.000
_cell.angle_alpha   90.00
_cell.angle_beta   90.00
_cell.angle_gamma   90.00
#
_symmetry.space_group_name_H-M   'P 1'
#
loop_
_entity.id
_entity.type
_entity.pdbx_description
1 polymer ?
#
loop_
_entity_poly.entity_id
_entity_poly.type
_entity_poly.pdbx_seq_one_letter_code
_entity_poly.pdbx_strand_id
1 'polypeptide(L)'
;MMNISKALLLTCVSAALFVSCSEDSDNEKYASKAPVFSGMQIYDAQGNKVSKVKAGEKFVVVAEQSQKGYLLNSTTYAWSIAPSVDGLVHKQNLANDVIYDHQSQNPADTLTIGNAGTYTLTFKASYNASGSTTLWGNQNGWSKTQYWEDGTGHVVYGLRGIYGFTVSATKKFVVY
;
A
#
# COMPACT_ATOMS: atom_id res chain seq x y z
N MET A 1 64.10 -28.95 46.93
CA MET A 1 63.86 -28.00 45.90
C MET A 1 62.91 -28.65 44.93
N MET A 2 61.70 -28.18 44.90
CA MET A 2 60.57 -28.79 44.23
C MET A 2 60.27 -28.04 42.92
N ASN A 3 60.41 -28.74 41.79
CA ASN A 3 60.01 -28.18 40.47
C ASN A 3 58.56 -28.53 40.18
N ILE A 4 57.75 -27.57 40.14
CA ILE A 4 56.34 -27.71 39.80
C ILE A 4 56.19 -27.61 38.29
N SER A 5 55.85 -28.68 37.61
CA SER A 5 55.49 -28.74 36.21
C SER A 5 54.13 -28.07 35.99
N LYS A 6 54.12 -27.03 35.22
CA LYS A 6 52.88 -26.43 34.79
C LYS A 6 52.25 -27.25 33.68
N ALA A 7 51.16 -27.93 33.99
CA ALA A 7 50.30 -28.56 33.01
C ALA A 7 49.49 -27.44 32.29
N LEU A 8 49.75 -27.27 31.01
CA LEU A 8 49.00 -26.35 30.14
C LEU A 8 47.74 -27.10 29.65
N LEU A 9 46.62 -26.77 30.26
CA LEU A 9 45.31 -27.28 29.82
C LEU A 9 44.90 -26.52 28.57
N LEU A 10 45.03 -27.16 27.41
CA LEU A 10 44.57 -26.62 26.12
C LEU A 10 43.08 -26.89 26.01
N THR A 11 42.25 -25.93 26.40
CA THR A 11 40.82 -25.95 26.18
C THR A 11 40.55 -25.60 24.72
N CYS A 12 40.27 -26.61 23.90
CA CYS A 12 39.70 -26.41 22.56
C CYS A 12 38.28 -25.88 22.72
N VAL A 13 38.12 -24.58 22.58
CA VAL A 13 36.81 -23.98 22.36
C VAL A 13 36.46 -24.23 20.90
N SER A 14 35.68 -25.27 20.63
CA SER A 14 35.00 -25.48 19.36
C SER A 14 33.94 -24.41 19.22
N ALA A 15 34.30 -23.31 18.56
CA ALA A 15 33.36 -22.36 18.06
C ALA A 15 32.51 -23.07 16.98
N ALA A 16 31.36 -23.61 17.40
CA ALA A 16 30.32 -23.98 16.47
C ALA A 16 29.85 -22.69 15.77
N LEU A 17 30.37 -22.46 14.58
CA LEU A 17 29.81 -21.50 13.64
C LEU A 17 28.44 -22.04 13.28
N PHE A 18 27.41 -21.56 13.98
CA PHE A 18 26.06 -21.61 13.49
C PHE A 18 26.03 -20.71 12.29
N VAL A 19 26.31 -21.27 11.12
CA VAL A 19 25.89 -20.69 9.86
C VAL A 19 24.35 -20.80 9.90
N SER A 20 23.71 -19.79 10.45
CA SER A 20 22.31 -19.55 10.22
C SER A 20 22.20 -19.31 8.72
N CYS A 21 21.88 -20.33 7.95
CA CYS A 21 21.30 -20.16 6.64
C CYS A 21 20.04 -19.34 6.86
N SER A 22 20.08 -18.06 6.54
CA SER A 22 18.89 -17.23 6.48
C SER A 22 18.09 -17.69 5.26
N GLU A 23 17.26 -18.71 5.42
CA GLU A 23 16.25 -19.11 4.43
C GLU A 23 15.26 -17.96 4.15
N ASP A 24 15.25 -16.92 5.00
CA ASP A 24 14.37 -15.76 4.90
C ASP A 24 14.66 -14.87 3.70
N SER A 25 15.90 -14.76 3.24
CA SER A 25 16.26 -13.84 2.15
C SER A 25 15.71 -14.27 0.78
N ASP A 26 15.62 -15.56 0.52
CA ASP A 26 15.09 -16.08 -0.74
C ASP A 26 13.56 -16.03 -0.77
N ASN A 27 12.89 -16.24 0.36
CA ASN A 27 11.44 -16.13 0.46
C ASN A 27 10.96 -14.69 0.25
N GLU A 28 11.68 -13.67 0.75
CA GLU A 28 11.34 -12.27 0.52
C GLU A 28 11.44 -11.86 -0.95
N LYS A 29 12.35 -12.44 -1.71
CA LYS A 29 12.54 -12.16 -3.14
C LYS A 29 11.32 -12.56 -3.98
N TYR A 30 10.58 -13.57 -3.56
CA TYR A 30 9.38 -14.06 -4.23
C TYR A 30 8.08 -13.63 -3.55
N ALA A 31 8.16 -12.77 -2.54
CA ALA A 31 6.99 -12.26 -1.85
C ALA A 31 6.35 -11.11 -2.63
N SER A 32 5.05 -11.23 -2.88
CA SER A 32 4.25 -10.09 -3.37
C SER A 32 4.09 -9.05 -2.27
N LYS A 33 4.18 -7.77 -2.65
CA LYS A 33 4.00 -6.64 -1.73
C LYS A 33 2.90 -5.73 -2.24
N ALA A 34 1.98 -5.33 -1.35
CA ALA A 34 1.00 -4.31 -1.66
C ALA A 34 1.68 -2.95 -1.81
N PRO A 35 1.17 -2.03 -2.65
CA PRO A 35 1.59 -0.63 -2.62
C PRO A 35 1.31 -0.03 -1.23
N VAL A 36 2.19 0.87 -0.78
CA VAL A 36 1.98 1.64 0.46
C VAL A 36 1.52 3.04 0.08
N PHE A 37 0.35 3.43 0.58
CA PHE A 37 -0.22 4.76 0.34
C PHE A 37 0.16 5.71 1.46
N SER A 38 0.60 6.91 1.10
CA SER A 38 0.95 7.99 2.04
C SER A 38 -0.19 9.00 2.24
N GLY A 39 -1.18 9.03 1.35
CA GLY A 39 -2.30 9.95 1.43
C GLY A 39 -3.20 9.93 0.21
N MET A 40 -4.22 10.75 0.26
CA MET A 40 -5.05 11.11 -0.90
C MET A 40 -5.00 12.61 -1.09
N GLN A 41 -4.73 13.07 -2.30
CA GLN A 41 -4.62 14.48 -2.62
C GLN A 41 -5.68 14.91 -3.62
N ILE A 42 -6.01 16.18 -3.58
CA ILE A 42 -6.93 16.82 -4.50
C ILE A 42 -6.20 17.99 -5.15
N TYR A 43 -6.30 18.07 -6.47
CA TYR A 43 -5.69 19.11 -7.28
C TYR A 43 -6.77 19.85 -8.05
N ASP A 44 -6.68 21.18 -8.13
CA ASP A 44 -7.55 21.98 -8.98
C ASP A 44 -7.22 21.80 -10.47
N ALA A 45 -7.97 22.47 -11.34
CA ALA A 45 -7.77 22.41 -12.79
C ALA A 45 -6.40 22.99 -13.23
N GLN A 46 -5.74 23.76 -12.39
CA GLN A 46 -4.41 24.33 -12.61
C GLN A 46 -3.29 23.43 -12.08
N GLY A 47 -3.62 22.30 -11.43
CA GLY A 47 -2.66 21.37 -10.85
C GLY A 47 -2.14 21.76 -9.47
N ASN A 48 -2.77 22.74 -8.81
CA ASN A 48 -2.41 23.11 -7.43
C ASN A 48 -3.09 22.18 -6.45
N LYS A 49 -2.35 21.76 -5.41
CA LYS A 49 -2.91 20.99 -4.31
C LYS A 49 -3.85 21.86 -3.49
N VAL A 50 -5.09 21.36 -3.30
CA VAL A 50 -6.14 22.10 -2.61
C VAL A 50 -6.82 21.25 -1.54
N SER A 51 -7.36 21.90 -0.51
CA SER A 51 -8.18 21.23 0.54
C SER A 51 -9.68 21.38 0.27
N LYS A 52 -10.07 22.27 -0.64
CA LYS A 52 -11.45 22.56 -1.03
C LYS A 52 -11.52 22.71 -2.55
N VAL A 53 -12.65 22.34 -3.15
CA VAL A 53 -12.91 22.49 -4.57
C VAL A 53 -14.16 23.34 -4.77
N LYS A 54 -14.24 24.07 -5.89
CA LYS A 54 -15.41 24.86 -6.21
C LYS A 54 -16.46 24.01 -6.92
N ALA A 55 -17.73 24.21 -6.57
CA ALA A 55 -18.84 23.51 -7.18
C ALA A 55 -18.88 23.73 -8.69
N GLY A 56 -19.06 22.65 -9.46
CA GLY A 56 -19.10 22.66 -10.92
C GLY A 56 -17.74 22.69 -11.61
N GLU A 57 -16.65 22.90 -10.90
CA GLU A 57 -15.30 22.85 -11.48
C GLU A 57 -14.72 21.42 -11.48
N LYS A 58 -13.87 21.13 -12.48
CA LYS A 58 -13.12 19.89 -12.56
C LYS A 58 -11.97 19.91 -11.56
N PHE A 59 -11.74 18.78 -10.90
CA PHE A 59 -10.60 18.55 -10.02
C PHE A 59 -10.06 17.13 -10.19
N VAL A 60 -8.80 16.93 -9.88
CA VAL A 60 -8.13 15.63 -9.95
C VAL A 60 -7.94 15.08 -8.54
N VAL A 61 -8.30 13.83 -8.33
CA VAL A 61 -8.04 13.09 -7.10
C VAL A 61 -6.91 12.11 -7.35
N VAL A 62 -6.01 11.98 -6.38
CA VAL A 62 -4.83 11.12 -6.49
C VAL A 62 -4.66 10.33 -5.20
N ALA A 63 -4.51 9.01 -5.30
CA ALA A 63 -4.07 8.16 -4.19
C ALA A 63 -2.54 8.06 -4.26
N GLU A 64 -1.84 8.80 -3.38
CA GLU A 64 -0.38 8.89 -3.40
C GLU A 64 0.26 7.62 -2.82
N GLN A 65 1.16 7.01 -3.58
CA GLN A 65 1.94 5.85 -3.17
C GLN A 65 3.34 6.28 -2.71
N SER A 66 3.70 5.96 -1.46
CA SER A 66 5.07 6.10 -0.95
C SER A 66 5.97 4.93 -1.36
N GLN A 67 5.37 3.77 -1.62
CA GLN A 67 6.05 2.57 -2.12
C GLN A 67 5.18 1.90 -3.17
N LYS A 68 5.82 1.42 -4.22
CA LYS A 68 5.18 0.64 -5.27
C LYS A 68 4.85 -0.76 -4.77
N GLY A 69 3.83 -1.39 -5.35
CA GLY A 69 3.63 -2.81 -5.22
C GLY A 69 4.74 -3.62 -5.92
N TYR A 70 4.87 -4.88 -5.55
CA TYR A 70 5.86 -5.79 -6.11
C TYR A 70 5.25 -7.17 -6.37
N LEU A 71 5.64 -7.83 -7.45
CA LEU A 71 5.12 -9.13 -7.91
C LEU A 71 3.58 -9.17 -7.92
N LEU A 72 2.98 -8.17 -8.54
CA LEU A 72 1.55 -8.10 -8.79
C LEU A 72 1.29 -8.35 -10.28
N ASN A 73 0.19 -9.03 -10.62
CA ASN A 73 -0.10 -9.39 -12.00
C ASN A 73 -1.37 -8.74 -12.57
N SER A 74 -2.25 -8.23 -11.73
CA SER A 74 -3.42 -7.46 -12.18
C SER A 74 -4.02 -6.61 -11.07
N THR A 75 -4.71 -5.55 -11.43
CA THR A 75 -5.32 -4.62 -10.49
C THR A 75 -6.65 -4.11 -11.01
N THR A 76 -7.61 -3.96 -10.09
CA THR A 76 -8.87 -3.25 -10.31
C THR A 76 -8.93 -2.06 -9.39
N TYR A 77 -9.21 -0.88 -9.94
CA TYR A 77 -9.45 0.36 -9.20
C TYR A 77 -10.90 0.78 -9.26
N ALA A 78 -11.42 1.35 -8.18
CA ALA A 78 -12.71 1.99 -8.14
C ALA A 78 -12.66 3.26 -7.28
N TRP A 79 -13.28 4.31 -7.78
CA TRP A 79 -13.48 5.58 -7.06
C TRP A 79 -14.97 5.76 -6.79
N SER A 80 -15.31 6.25 -5.61
CA SER A 80 -16.67 6.58 -5.23
C SER A 80 -16.70 7.75 -4.26
N ILE A 81 -17.85 8.43 -4.17
CA ILE A 81 -18.09 9.58 -3.30
C ILE A 81 -19.37 9.37 -2.49
N ALA A 82 -19.33 9.80 -1.23
CA ALA A 82 -20.50 9.87 -0.36
C ALA A 82 -20.64 11.30 0.24
N PRO A 83 -21.83 11.93 0.23
CA PRO A 83 -23.05 11.45 -0.40
C PRO A 83 -22.88 11.16 -1.89
N SER A 84 -23.66 10.21 -2.41
CA SER A 84 -23.55 9.83 -3.82
C SER A 84 -23.90 11.00 -4.73
N VAL A 85 -23.09 11.16 -5.77
CA VAL A 85 -23.31 12.12 -6.84
C VAL A 85 -23.52 11.32 -8.11
N ASP A 86 -24.55 11.63 -8.90
CA ASP A 86 -24.87 10.88 -10.12
C ASP A 86 -23.66 10.80 -11.05
N GLY A 87 -23.37 9.59 -11.53
CA GLY A 87 -22.28 9.34 -12.46
C GLY A 87 -20.89 9.12 -11.85
N LEU A 88 -20.73 9.18 -10.52
CA LEU A 88 -19.42 9.08 -9.85
C LEU A 88 -19.11 7.69 -9.26
N VAL A 89 -19.13 6.67 -10.10
CA VAL A 89 -18.49 5.38 -9.83
C VAL A 89 -17.59 5.04 -11.01
N HIS A 90 -16.31 5.35 -10.88
CA HIS A 90 -15.33 5.05 -11.91
C HIS A 90 -14.59 3.77 -11.56
N LYS A 91 -14.56 2.84 -12.50
CA LYS A 91 -13.83 1.57 -12.38
C LYS A 91 -12.81 1.45 -13.50
N GLN A 92 -11.62 1.05 -13.15
CA GLN A 92 -10.56 0.74 -14.09
C GLN A 92 -9.97 -0.62 -13.78
N ASN A 93 -9.92 -1.49 -14.81
CA ASN A 93 -9.26 -2.79 -14.73
C ASN A 93 -7.95 -2.71 -15.52
N LEU A 94 -6.87 -3.11 -14.88
CA LEU A 94 -5.53 -3.12 -15.46
C LEU A 94 -5.02 -4.56 -15.56
N ALA A 95 -4.58 -4.94 -16.76
CA ALA A 95 -3.95 -6.22 -17.02
C ALA A 95 -2.43 -6.15 -16.81
N ASN A 96 -1.73 -7.30 -16.88
CA ASN A 96 -0.33 -7.48 -16.48
C ASN A 96 0.68 -6.50 -17.06
N ASP A 97 0.63 -6.27 -18.34
CA ASP A 97 1.54 -5.41 -19.10
C ASP A 97 1.38 -3.93 -18.77
N VAL A 98 0.19 -3.53 -18.34
CA VAL A 98 -0.12 -2.15 -17.96
C VAL A 98 0.25 -1.89 -16.49
N ILE A 99 0.30 -2.92 -15.63
CA ILE A 99 0.59 -2.79 -14.20
C ILE A 99 2.02 -2.34 -13.95
N TYR A 100 2.98 -2.83 -14.71
CA TYR A 100 4.39 -2.43 -14.52
C TYR A 100 4.57 -0.93 -14.75
N ASP A 101 3.86 -0.34 -15.69
CA ASP A 101 3.88 1.10 -15.92
C ASP A 101 3.03 1.85 -14.89
N HIS A 102 1.86 1.32 -14.54
CA HIS A 102 0.95 1.93 -13.56
C HIS A 102 1.38 1.76 -12.10
N GLN A 103 2.15 0.75 -11.75
CA GLN A 103 2.77 0.65 -10.42
C GLN A 103 3.73 1.81 -10.14
N SER A 104 4.24 2.46 -11.18
CA SER A 104 5.08 3.65 -11.05
C SER A 104 4.28 4.93 -10.90
N GLN A 105 3.01 4.93 -11.26
CA GLN A 105 2.12 6.08 -11.23
C GLN A 105 1.12 5.96 -10.08
N ASN A 106 0.80 7.09 -9.47
CA ASN A 106 -0.27 7.15 -8.49
C ASN A 106 -1.63 6.96 -9.18
N PRO A 107 -2.55 6.13 -8.65
CA PRO A 107 -3.90 6.08 -9.14
C PRO A 107 -4.56 7.46 -9.06
N ALA A 108 -5.14 7.91 -10.15
CA ALA A 108 -5.77 9.22 -10.25
C ALA A 108 -7.08 9.16 -11.03
N ASP A 109 -7.98 10.11 -10.76
CA ASP A 109 -9.21 10.29 -11.52
C ASP A 109 -9.59 11.78 -11.57
N THR A 110 -10.40 12.16 -12.56
CA THR A 110 -10.91 13.53 -12.71
C THR A 110 -12.41 13.55 -12.42
N LEU A 111 -12.80 14.39 -11.49
CA LEU A 111 -14.15 14.47 -10.97
C LEU A 111 -14.72 15.88 -11.13
N THR A 112 -16.08 15.97 -11.10
CA THR A 112 -16.82 17.24 -11.01
C THR A 112 -18.00 17.03 -10.06
N ILE A 113 -18.20 17.95 -9.10
CA ILE A 113 -19.31 17.93 -8.18
C ILE A 113 -20.05 19.25 -8.26
N GLY A 114 -21.32 19.20 -8.65
CA GLY A 114 -22.12 20.41 -8.87
C GLY A 114 -22.65 21.08 -7.61
N ASN A 115 -22.75 20.36 -6.50
CA ASN A 115 -23.36 20.84 -5.26
C ASN A 115 -22.31 21.08 -4.18
N ALA A 116 -22.43 22.21 -3.48
CA ALA A 116 -21.63 22.49 -2.30
C ALA A 116 -21.96 21.51 -1.16
N GLY A 117 -20.96 21.14 -0.38
CA GLY A 117 -21.12 20.19 0.74
C GLY A 117 -19.82 19.57 1.21
N THR A 118 -19.93 18.73 2.22
CA THR A 118 -18.81 17.89 2.69
C THR A 118 -18.96 16.49 2.14
N TYR A 119 -17.91 16.01 1.50
CA TYR A 119 -17.89 14.72 0.82
C TYR A 119 -16.80 13.81 1.39
N THR A 120 -17.03 12.51 1.30
CA THR A 120 -16.02 11.48 1.55
C THR A 120 -15.70 10.79 0.24
N LEU A 121 -14.48 10.98 -0.24
CA LEU A 121 -13.93 10.25 -1.37
C LEU A 121 -13.45 8.88 -0.87
N THR A 122 -13.71 7.83 -1.64
CA THR A 122 -13.21 6.48 -1.38
C THR A 122 -12.53 5.93 -2.63
N PHE A 123 -11.28 5.52 -2.48
CA PHE A 123 -10.52 4.75 -3.44
C PHE A 123 -10.48 3.30 -2.97
N LYS A 124 -10.83 2.36 -3.84
CA LYS A 124 -10.68 0.92 -3.59
C LYS A 124 -9.83 0.29 -4.67
N ALA A 125 -8.92 -0.57 -4.27
CA ALA A 125 -8.11 -1.36 -5.19
C ALA A 125 -8.07 -2.82 -4.75
N SER A 126 -8.00 -3.70 -5.75
CA SER A 126 -7.76 -5.13 -5.56
C SER A 126 -6.59 -5.54 -6.44
N TYR A 127 -5.54 -6.04 -5.81
CA TYR A 127 -4.29 -6.45 -6.46
C TYR A 127 -4.19 -7.97 -6.44
N ASN A 128 -3.99 -8.59 -7.59
CA ASN A 128 -3.67 -10.01 -7.67
C ASN A 128 -2.17 -10.21 -7.51
N ALA A 129 -1.79 -11.12 -6.62
CA ALA A 129 -0.41 -11.49 -6.37
C ALA A 129 0.09 -12.50 -7.42
N SER A 130 1.31 -12.31 -7.93
CA SER A 130 2.04 -13.29 -8.73
C SER A 130 3.11 -14.05 -7.93
N GLY A 131 3.45 -13.53 -6.76
CA GLY A 131 4.35 -14.15 -5.78
C GLY A 131 3.60 -14.60 -4.52
N SER A 132 4.36 -15.06 -3.52
CA SER A 132 3.80 -15.47 -2.23
C SER A 132 3.28 -14.27 -1.43
N THR A 133 2.13 -14.44 -0.78
CA THR A 133 1.60 -13.49 0.23
C THR A 133 1.77 -14.01 1.66
N THR A 134 2.40 -15.17 1.85
CA THR A 134 2.49 -15.87 3.14
C THR A 134 3.30 -15.13 4.20
N LEU A 135 4.23 -14.26 3.78
CA LEU A 135 5.07 -13.46 4.69
C LEU A 135 4.31 -12.32 5.40
N TRP A 136 3.03 -12.09 5.05
CA TRP A 136 2.23 -11.01 5.61
C TRP A 136 1.45 -11.40 6.87
N GLY A 137 1.81 -12.53 7.51
CA GLY A 137 1.21 -13.01 8.75
C GLY A 137 -0.02 -13.89 8.54
N ASN A 138 -0.95 -13.90 9.50
CA ASN A 138 -2.14 -14.73 9.42
C ASN A 138 -3.01 -14.30 8.24
N GLN A 139 -3.17 -15.17 7.26
CA GLN A 139 -3.79 -14.89 5.98
C GLN A 139 -5.30 -14.73 6.03
N ASN A 140 -5.94 -15.25 7.06
CA ASN A 140 -7.38 -15.15 7.22
C ASN A 140 -7.73 -13.90 8.03
N GLY A 141 -8.17 -12.86 7.33
CA GLY A 141 -8.69 -11.64 7.96
C GLY A 141 -7.61 -10.65 8.42
N TRP A 142 -6.35 -10.82 7.98
CA TRP A 142 -5.35 -9.79 8.27
C TRP A 142 -5.77 -8.46 7.64
N SER A 143 -5.76 -7.41 8.46
CA SER A 143 -5.96 -6.05 7.99
C SER A 143 -5.09 -5.08 8.80
N LYS A 144 -4.72 -3.98 8.17
CA LYS A 144 -3.97 -2.89 8.79
C LYS A 144 -4.62 -1.57 8.40
N THR A 145 -4.92 -0.74 9.39
CA THR A 145 -5.40 0.63 9.17
C THR A 145 -4.28 1.62 9.44
N GLN A 146 -4.13 2.60 8.56
CA GLN A 146 -3.23 3.73 8.72
C GLN A 146 -4.02 5.01 8.49
N TYR A 147 -4.00 5.91 9.47
CA TYR A 147 -4.65 7.22 9.38
C TYR A 147 -3.72 8.23 8.70
N TRP A 148 -4.32 9.17 7.95
CA TRP A 148 -3.57 10.27 7.37
C TRP A 148 -3.14 11.25 8.46
N GLU A 149 -1.95 11.82 8.33
CA GLU A 149 -1.42 12.79 9.29
C GLU A 149 -2.30 14.06 9.40
N ASP A 150 -2.97 14.43 8.31
CA ASP A 150 -3.88 15.58 8.26
C ASP A 150 -5.27 15.30 8.90
N GLY A 151 -5.49 14.11 9.42
CA GLY A 151 -6.75 13.71 10.04
C GLY A 151 -7.95 13.61 9.09
N THR A 152 -7.75 13.76 7.77
CA THR A 152 -8.86 13.80 6.79
C THR A 152 -9.37 12.42 6.40
N GLY A 153 -8.67 11.35 6.76
CA GLY A 153 -9.07 9.99 6.40
C GLY A 153 -8.06 8.93 6.81
N HIS A 154 -8.14 7.80 6.14
CA HIS A 154 -7.31 6.63 6.43
C HIS A 154 -7.21 5.70 5.23
N VAL A 155 -6.28 4.76 5.28
CA VAL A 155 -6.21 3.60 4.38
C VAL A 155 -6.32 2.31 5.20
N VAL A 156 -7.08 1.36 4.68
CA VAL A 156 -7.17 -0.01 5.20
C VAL A 156 -6.59 -0.95 4.16
N TYR A 157 -5.60 -1.71 4.58
CA TYR A 157 -5.03 -2.82 3.80
C TYR A 157 -5.64 -4.13 4.26
N GLY A 158 -5.88 -5.04 3.34
CA GLY A 158 -6.35 -6.39 3.64
C GLY A 158 -5.66 -7.44 2.78
N LEU A 159 -5.57 -8.66 3.29
CA LEU A 159 -5.19 -9.82 2.51
C LEU A 159 -6.43 -10.50 1.94
N ARG A 160 -6.31 -10.96 0.69
CA ARG A 160 -7.29 -11.80 0.02
C ARG A 160 -6.73 -13.22 -0.12
N GLY A 161 -6.44 -13.84 1.04
CA GLY A 161 -5.77 -15.14 1.13
C GLY A 161 -4.40 -15.09 0.44
N ILE A 162 -4.07 -16.14 -0.31
CA ILE A 162 -2.85 -16.25 -1.10
C ILE A 162 -2.95 -15.53 -2.46
N TYR A 163 -4.10 -14.94 -2.78
CA TYR A 163 -4.39 -14.41 -4.12
C TYR A 163 -4.04 -12.94 -4.30
N GLY A 164 -3.85 -12.18 -3.23
CA GLY A 164 -3.46 -10.79 -3.33
C GLY A 164 -3.88 -9.90 -2.17
N PHE A 165 -3.99 -8.62 -2.49
CA PHE A 165 -4.24 -7.55 -1.52
C PHE A 165 -5.47 -6.75 -1.88
N THR A 166 -6.13 -6.19 -0.87
CA THR A 166 -7.14 -5.15 -1.02
C THR A 166 -6.67 -3.88 -0.34
N VAL A 167 -7.03 -2.74 -0.91
CA VAL A 167 -6.79 -1.42 -0.32
C VAL A 167 -8.10 -0.64 -0.38
N SER A 168 -8.44 0.03 0.72
CA SER A 168 -9.55 0.97 0.78
C SER A 168 -9.06 2.25 1.46
N ALA A 169 -8.91 3.32 0.68
CA ALA A 169 -8.47 4.62 1.17
C ALA A 169 -9.63 5.62 1.14
N THR A 170 -9.75 6.44 2.18
CA THR A 170 -10.78 7.46 2.31
C THR A 170 -10.19 8.84 2.58
N LYS A 171 -10.87 9.89 2.10
CA LYS A 171 -10.56 11.29 2.42
C LYS A 171 -11.81 12.14 2.46
N LYS A 172 -11.95 12.93 3.51
CA LYS A 172 -12.98 13.99 3.61
C LYS A 172 -12.50 15.28 2.97
N PHE A 173 -13.37 15.96 2.26
CA PHE A 173 -13.09 17.28 1.65
C PHE A 173 -14.37 18.10 1.49
N VAL A 174 -14.20 19.38 1.16
CA VAL A 174 -15.32 20.34 1.03
C VAL A 174 -15.41 20.81 -0.41
N VAL A 175 -16.65 20.85 -0.91
CA VAL A 175 -17.05 21.56 -2.14
C VAL A 175 -17.78 22.82 -1.73
N TYR A 176 -17.42 24.01 -2.25
CA TYR A 176 -18.00 25.32 -1.91
C TYR A 176 -18.53 26.07 -3.12
#